data_ee7e26480c8dccd11c0144ae1bafd669
#
_entry.id   ee7e26480c8dccd11c0144ae1bafd669
#
_cell.length_a   1.000
_cell.length_b   1.000
_cell.length_c   1.000
_cell.angle_alpha   90.00
_cell.angle_beta   90.00
_cell.angle_gamma   90.00
#
_symmetry.space_group_name_H-M   'P 1'
#
loop_
_entity.id
_entity.type
_entity.pdbx_description
1 polymer ?
#
loop_
_entity_poly.entity_id
_entity_poly.type
_entity_poly.pdbx_seq_one_letter_code
_entity_poly.pdbx_strand_id
1 'polypeptide(L)'
;MAKAKKFDIYEAYKADYVTPKKPALADLKPAHYLLIAGQGSPEGKVFQAKVGALYNVAFTVKMARKFAGRDYTVSKLEGLWWVNDANREFLDVPRDLWNWKLLIRVPEFITKKEVEEAIAKLQQKDKPAEVAEVRLEALDEGRCVQMLHVGPYDREAPTLAQMSAFARQKGLTFHGLHHEIYLSDPRRVPGERLRTILRRPVR
;
A
#
# COMPACT_ATOMS: atom_id res chain seq x y z
N MET A 1 -23.42 18.37 20.73
CA MET A 1 -22.34 18.74 19.79
C MET A 1 -22.32 17.76 18.64
N ALA A 2 -22.44 18.22 17.40
CA ALA A 2 -22.36 17.38 16.21
C ALA A 2 -20.98 16.71 16.16
N LYS A 3 -20.95 15.37 16.02
CA LYS A 3 -19.70 14.60 15.88
C LYS A 3 -19.02 15.05 14.60
N ALA A 4 -17.81 15.63 14.68
CA ALA A 4 -17.06 16.02 13.49
C ALA A 4 -16.98 14.84 12.52
N LYS A 5 -17.28 15.09 11.22
CA LYS A 5 -17.25 14.03 10.20
C LYS A 5 -15.83 13.49 10.10
N LYS A 6 -15.70 12.19 10.26
CA LYS A 6 -14.43 11.48 10.12
C LYS A 6 -13.93 11.60 8.69
N PHE A 7 -12.66 11.99 8.49
CA PHE A 7 -12.04 12.03 7.17
C PHE A 7 -11.83 10.60 6.65
N ASP A 8 -12.34 10.29 5.47
CA ASP A 8 -12.16 9.02 4.81
C ASP A 8 -11.35 9.21 3.52
N ILE A 9 -10.20 8.52 3.44
CA ILE A 9 -9.27 8.62 2.30
C ILE A 9 -9.92 8.10 1.02
N TYR A 10 -10.72 7.03 1.10
CA TYR A 10 -11.36 6.44 -0.08
C TYR A 10 -12.50 7.31 -0.62
N GLU A 11 -13.17 8.09 0.23
CA GLU A 11 -14.12 9.10 -0.21
C GLU A 11 -13.42 10.32 -0.80
N ALA A 12 -12.36 10.81 -0.12
CA ALA A 12 -11.63 12.02 -0.51
C ALA A 12 -10.84 11.87 -1.80
N TYR A 13 -10.28 10.68 -2.04
CA TYR A 13 -9.43 10.37 -3.20
C TYR A 13 -10.02 9.23 -4.03
N LYS A 14 -11.33 9.23 -4.21
CA LYS A 14 -12.07 8.16 -4.89
C LYS A 14 -11.51 7.80 -6.28
N ALA A 15 -10.99 8.78 -7.00
CA ALA A 15 -10.39 8.58 -8.33
C ALA A 15 -9.16 7.68 -8.30
N ASP A 16 -8.37 7.70 -7.22
CA ASP A 16 -7.15 6.90 -7.07
C ASP A 16 -7.45 5.42 -6.78
N TYR A 17 -8.68 5.13 -6.29
CA TYR A 17 -9.10 3.80 -5.83
C TYR A 17 -10.21 3.19 -6.69
N VAL A 18 -10.37 3.65 -7.93
CA VAL A 18 -11.28 2.99 -8.88
C VAL A 18 -10.84 1.55 -9.16
N THR A 19 -11.80 0.67 -9.37
CA THR A 19 -11.58 -0.76 -9.56
C THR A 19 -12.03 -1.21 -10.97
N PRO A 20 -11.33 -0.78 -12.05
CA PRO A 20 -11.71 -1.14 -13.41
C PRO A 20 -11.49 -2.64 -13.62
N LYS A 21 -12.48 -3.32 -14.25
CA LYS A 21 -12.38 -4.74 -14.60
C LYS A 21 -11.52 -4.99 -15.85
N LYS A 22 -11.14 -3.95 -16.56
CA LYS A 22 -10.20 -3.94 -17.68
C LYS A 22 -9.10 -2.93 -17.36
N PRO A 23 -7.90 -3.07 -17.93
CA PRO A 23 -6.83 -2.11 -17.72
C PRO A 23 -7.27 -0.69 -18.08
N ALA A 24 -6.96 0.27 -17.24
CA ALA A 24 -7.27 1.67 -17.45
C ALA A 24 -6.10 2.57 -17.01
N LEU A 25 -5.96 3.73 -17.62
CA LEU A 25 -5.03 4.75 -17.17
C LEU A 25 -5.60 5.48 -15.95
N ALA A 26 -4.72 5.79 -15.01
CA ALA A 26 -4.99 6.64 -13.85
C ALA A 26 -3.84 7.65 -13.71
N ASP A 27 -4.18 8.93 -13.61
CA ASP A 27 -3.21 10.00 -13.34
C ASP A 27 -3.28 10.33 -11.85
N LEU A 28 -2.24 9.94 -11.12
CA LEU A 28 -2.18 10.04 -9.66
C LEU A 28 -1.38 11.28 -9.24
N LYS A 29 -1.80 11.88 -8.15
CA LYS A 29 -1.05 12.94 -7.48
C LYS A 29 -0.17 12.34 -6.39
N PRO A 30 0.95 13.01 -6.02
CA PRO A 30 1.73 12.62 -4.87
C PRO A 30 0.86 12.46 -3.63
N ALA A 31 1.12 11.42 -2.84
CA ALA A 31 0.36 11.14 -1.64
C ALA A 31 1.28 10.71 -0.49
N HIS A 32 0.85 10.95 0.75
CA HIS A 32 1.62 10.62 1.95
C HIS A 32 1.29 9.23 2.45
N TYR A 33 2.35 8.50 2.80
CA TYR A 33 2.26 7.14 3.33
C TYR A 33 3.13 6.95 4.56
N LEU A 34 2.61 6.22 5.55
CA LEU A 34 3.46 5.51 6.48
C LEU A 34 3.98 4.28 5.74
N LEU A 35 5.28 4.05 5.79
CA LEU A 35 5.90 2.92 5.12
C LEU A 35 6.96 2.24 5.98
N ILE A 36 7.18 0.96 5.68
CA ILE A 36 8.25 0.14 6.22
C ILE A 36 8.74 -0.82 5.14
N ALA A 37 10.05 -0.96 4.99
CA ALA A 37 10.65 -1.80 3.96
C ALA A 37 11.16 -3.14 4.53
N GLY A 38 11.28 -4.13 3.66
CA GLY A 38 11.87 -5.40 3.99
C GLY A 38 12.15 -6.27 2.77
N GLN A 39 12.61 -7.49 3.04
CA GLN A 39 12.89 -8.51 2.05
C GLN A 39 12.41 -9.86 2.55
N GLY A 40 12.04 -10.76 1.65
CA GLY A 40 11.63 -12.12 1.92
C GLY A 40 10.16 -12.39 1.65
N SER A 41 9.74 -13.63 1.95
CA SER A 41 8.40 -14.11 1.68
C SER A 41 7.33 -13.35 2.49
N PRO A 42 6.16 -13.02 1.87
CA PRO A 42 5.00 -12.45 2.56
C PRO A 42 4.44 -13.35 3.67
N GLU A 43 4.67 -14.66 3.60
CA GLU A 43 4.30 -15.62 4.64
C GLU A 43 5.30 -15.63 5.81
N GLY A 44 6.46 -14.98 5.64
CA GLY A 44 7.55 -14.98 6.61
C GLY A 44 7.27 -14.17 7.88
N LYS A 45 7.94 -14.52 8.97
CA LYS A 45 7.81 -13.83 10.26
C LYS A 45 8.20 -12.34 10.18
N VAL A 46 9.23 -12.02 9.39
CA VAL A 46 9.70 -10.63 9.19
C VAL A 46 8.59 -9.78 8.56
N PHE A 47 7.94 -10.28 7.51
CA PHE A 47 6.83 -9.58 6.88
C PHE A 47 5.69 -9.35 7.87
N GLN A 48 5.26 -10.37 8.59
CA GLN A 48 4.17 -10.27 9.57
C GLN A 48 4.50 -9.30 10.71
N ALA A 49 5.73 -9.33 11.23
CA ALA A 49 6.19 -8.39 12.26
C ALA A 49 6.11 -6.93 11.76
N LYS A 50 6.56 -6.68 10.52
CA LYS A 50 6.54 -5.34 9.92
C LYS A 50 5.13 -4.86 9.56
N VAL A 51 4.22 -5.74 9.14
CA VAL A 51 2.78 -5.42 9.03
C VAL A 51 2.24 -4.97 10.37
N GLY A 52 2.54 -5.71 11.44
CA GLY A 52 2.12 -5.37 12.81
C GLY A 52 2.68 -4.02 13.28
N ALA A 53 3.96 -3.76 13.04
CA ALA A 53 4.62 -2.51 13.38
C ALA A 53 3.99 -1.30 12.64
N LEU A 54 3.77 -1.45 11.34
CA LEU A 54 3.16 -0.40 10.51
C LEU A 54 1.75 -0.04 11.01
N TYR A 55 0.90 -1.03 11.31
CA TYR A 55 -0.43 -0.77 11.87
C TYR A 55 -0.38 -0.20 13.28
N ASN A 56 0.56 -0.61 14.14
CA ASN A 56 0.72 -0.03 15.47
C ASN A 56 0.97 1.49 15.36
N VAL A 57 1.87 1.93 14.48
CA VAL A 57 2.13 3.35 14.25
C VAL A 57 0.91 4.04 13.65
N ALA A 58 0.29 3.48 12.61
CA ALA A 58 -0.87 4.06 11.94
C ALA A 58 -2.04 4.30 12.91
N PHE A 59 -2.35 3.32 13.77
CA PHE A 59 -3.41 3.49 14.76
C PHE A 59 -3.03 4.45 15.90
N THR A 60 -1.76 4.52 16.28
CA THR A 60 -1.30 5.46 17.31
C THR A 60 -1.42 6.91 16.83
N VAL A 61 -0.98 7.21 15.61
CA VAL A 61 -1.14 8.52 14.96
C VAL A 61 -2.63 8.86 14.82
N LYS A 62 -3.43 7.91 14.31
CA LYS A 62 -4.89 8.08 14.16
C LYS A 62 -5.55 8.41 15.48
N MET A 63 -5.21 7.72 16.57
CA MET A 63 -5.81 7.98 17.88
C MET A 63 -5.41 9.33 18.45
N ALA A 64 -4.15 9.76 18.29
CA ALA A 64 -3.70 11.10 18.67
C ALA A 64 -4.54 12.18 17.94
N ARG A 65 -4.72 12.03 16.63
CA ARG A 65 -5.54 12.95 15.83
C ARG A 65 -7.01 12.94 16.21
N LYS A 66 -7.58 11.78 16.53
CA LYS A 66 -8.95 11.67 17.02
C LYS A 66 -9.15 12.46 18.31
N PHE A 67 -8.24 12.34 19.27
CA PHE A 67 -8.31 13.09 20.54
C PHE A 67 -8.07 14.59 20.33
N ALA A 68 -7.31 14.98 19.30
CA ALA A 68 -7.15 16.36 18.87
C ALA A 68 -8.33 16.90 18.03
N GLY A 69 -9.45 16.18 17.94
CA GLY A 69 -10.66 16.61 17.23
C GLY A 69 -10.62 16.43 15.69
N ARG A 70 -9.60 15.78 15.13
CA ARG A 70 -9.44 15.59 13.67
C ARG A 70 -9.29 14.10 13.33
N ASP A 71 -10.37 13.35 13.48
CA ASP A 71 -10.42 11.90 13.26
C ASP A 71 -10.37 11.54 11.76
N TYR A 72 -9.73 10.41 11.42
CA TYR A 72 -9.70 9.85 10.08
C TYR A 72 -9.76 8.32 10.08
N THR A 73 -10.09 7.71 8.94
CA THR A 73 -10.08 6.26 8.75
C THR A 73 -8.67 5.80 8.39
N VAL A 74 -8.10 4.84 9.14
CA VAL A 74 -6.85 4.18 8.74
C VAL A 74 -7.10 3.44 7.44
N SER A 75 -6.26 3.70 6.44
CA SER A 75 -6.35 3.06 5.12
C SER A 75 -5.99 1.58 5.20
N LYS A 76 -6.30 0.88 4.12
CA LYS A 76 -5.90 -0.51 3.92
C LYS A 76 -4.40 -0.58 3.69
N LEU A 77 -3.85 -1.78 3.85
CA LEU A 77 -2.48 -2.07 3.50
C LEU A 77 -2.30 -1.97 1.99
N GLU A 78 -1.17 -1.45 1.58
CA GLU A 78 -0.68 -1.43 0.21
C GLU A 78 0.75 -1.98 0.21
N GLY A 79 1.21 -2.50 -0.92
CA GLY A 79 2.55 -3.06 -1.06
C GLY A 79 3.21 -2.68 -2.38
N LEU A 80 4.46 -2.22 -2.32
CA LEU A 80 5.31 -2.09 -3.49
C LEU A 80 6.25 -3.28 -3.53
N TRP A 81 6.35 -3.94 -4.70
CA TRP A 81 7.08 -5.18 -4.87
C TRP A 81 8.12 -5.07 -5.99
N TRP A 82 9.31 -5.62 -5.76
CA TRP A 82 10.37 -5.69 -6.78
C TRP A 82 11.42 -6.75 -6.44
N VAL A 83 12.28 -7.03 -7.41
CA VAL A 83 13.51 -7.79 -7.25
C VAL A 83 14.69 -6.95 -7.73
N ASN A 84 15.89 -7.26 -7.27
CA ASN A 84 17.09 -6.47 -7.61
C ASN A 84 17.56 -6.69 -9.06
N ASP A 85 17.09 -7.74 -9.74
CA ASP A 85 17.36 -7.98 -11.14
C ASP A 85 16.32 -7.28 -12.01
N ALA A 86 16.70 -6.20 -12.66
CA ALA A 86 15.82 -5.39 -13.51
C ALA A 86 15.28 -6.13 -14.75
N ASN A 87 15.88 -7.27 -15.12
CA ASN A 87 15.46 -8.09 -16.26
C ASN A 87 14.43 -9.18 -15.88
N ARG A 88 14.09 -9.28 -14.60
CA ARG A 88 13.14 -10.29 -14.10
C ARG A 88 11.94 -9.63 -13.44
N GLU A 89 10.76 -10.17 -13.70
CA GLU A 89 9.58 -9.83 -12.92
C GLU A 89 9.65 -10.52 -11.55
N PHE A 90 9.15 -9.88 -10.50
CA PHE A 90 9.26 -10.42 -9.14
C PHE A 90 8.56 -11.78 -8.98
N LEU A 91 7.49 -12.04 -9.76
CA LEU A 91 6.79 -13.33 -9.77
C LEU A 91 7.63 -14.50 -10.32
N ASP A 92 8.67 -14.21 -11.09
CA ASP A 92 9.54 -15.22 -11.73
C ASP A 92 10.72 -15.64 -10.85
N VAL A 93 10.78 -15.14 -9.60
CA VAL A 93 11.86 -15.46 -8.67
C VAL A 93 11.32 -16.00 -7.35
N PRO A 94 12.12 -16.79 -6.60
CA PRO A 94 11.74 -17.26 -5.27
C PRO A 94 11.34 -16.11 -4.35
N ARG A 95 10.27 -16.29 -3.58
CA ARG A 95 9.70 -15.27 -2.71
C ARG A 95 10.66 -14.74 -1.64
N ASP A 96 11.66 -15.51 -1.25
CA ASP A 96 12.69 -15.10 -0.30
C ASP A 96 13.59 -13.97 -0.84
N LEU A 97 13.62 -13.79 -2.17
CA LEU A 97 14.37 -12.73 -2.85
C LEU A 97 13.53 -11.48 -3.12
N TRP A 98 12.24 -11.51 -2.81
CA TRP A 98 11.38 -10.36 -3.01
C TRP A 98 11.73 -9.23 -2.06
N ASN A 99 11.88 -8.04 -2.61
CA ASN A 99 11.93 -6.81 -1.84
C ASN A 99 10.55 -6.21 -1.82
N TRP A 100 10.20 -5.55 -0.72
CA TRP A 100 8.91 -4.90 -0.58
C TRP A 100 8.97 -3.66 0.30
N LYS A 101 8.05 -2.73 0.03
CA LYS A 101 7.66 -1.67 0.95
C LYS A 101 6.18 -1.84 1.26
N LEU A 102 5.84 -1.98 2.52
CA LEU A 102 4.46 -1.95 2.99
C LEU A 102 4.08 -0.50 3.29
N LEU A 103 2.86 -0.13 2.89
CA LEU A 103 2.38 1.24 2.97
C LEU A 103 0.98 1.29 3.57
N ILE A 104 0.71 2.37 4.31
CA ILE A 104 -0.63 2.80 4.71
C ILE A 104 -0.75 4.28 4.36
N ARG A 105 -1.63 4.62 3.42
CA ARG A 105 -1.88 6.01 3.06
C ARG A 105 -2.44 6.77 4.25
N VAL A 106 -1.94 7.99 4.47
CA VAL A 106 -2.42 8.89 5.52
C VAL A 106 -2.87 10.21 4.91
N PRO A 107 -3.77 10.96 5.60
CA PRO A 107 -4.14 12.30 5.15
C PRO A 107 -2.93 13.24 5.09
N GLU A 108 -2.94 14.19 4.16
CA GLU A 108 -1.85 15.16 3.96
C GLU A 108 -1.53 16.02 5.19
N PHE A 109 -2.47 16.12 6.14
CA PHE A 109 -2.25 16.85 7.38
C PHE A 109 -1.46 16.08 8.44
N ILE A 110 -1.09 14.83 8.19
CA ILE A 110 -0.21 14.06 9.09
C ILE A 110 1.24 14.53 8.86
N THR A 111 1.91 14.85 9.95
CA THR A 111 3.27 15.41 9.95
C THR A 111 4.29 14.37 10.40
N LYS A 112 5.55 14.57 10.00
CA LYS A 112 6.68 13.73 10.42
C LYS A 112 6.81 13.72 11.95
N LYS A 113 6.66 14.87 12.60
CA LYS A 113 6.71 15.00 14.06
C LYS A 113 5.70 14.10 14.76
N GLU A 114 4.47 14.02 14.28
CA GLU A 114 3.42 13.16 14.87
C GLU A 114 3.73 11.67 14.72
N VAL A 115 4.37 11.29 13.61
CA VAL A 115 4.81 9.91 13.42
C VAL A 115 5.96 9.57 14.38
N GLU A 116 6.93 10.47 14.54
CA GLU A 116 8.04 10.33 15.50
C GLU A 116 7.53 10.24 16.95
N GLU A 117 6.57 11.08 17.34
CA GLU A 117 5.91 11.02 18.65
C GLU A 117 5.17 9.71 18.88
N ALA A 118 4.49 9.19 17.84
CA ALA A 118 3.79 7.90 17.91
C ALA A 118 4.78 6.73 18.08
N ILE A 119 5.90 6.76 17.36
CA ILE A 119 6.97 5.76 17.48
C ILE A 119 7.56 5.78 18.89
N ALA A 120 7.96 6.96 19.40
CA ALA A 120 8.49 7.11 20.75
C ALA A 120 7.54 6.57 21.83
N LYS A 121 6.24 6.88 21.70
CA LYS A 121 5.19 6.37 22.59
C LYS A 121 5.06 4.84 22.55
N LEU A 122 5.24 4.23 21.39
CA LEU A 122 5.18 2.76 21.22
C LEU A 122 6.41 2.09 21.82
N GLN A 123 7.60 2.68 21.63
CA GLN A 123 8.85 2.19 22.23
C GLN A 123 8.79 2.21 23.77
N GLN A 124 8.22 3.26 24.37
CA GLN A 124 7.99 3.33 25.82
C GLN A 124 7.04 2.26 26.37
N LYS A 125 6.28 1.60 25.49
CA LYS A 125 5.32 0.51 25.82
C LYS A 125 5.84 -0.87 25.45
N ASP A 126 7.13 -1.03 25.27
CA ASP A 126 7.80 -2.29 24.89
C ASP A 126 7.18 -2.93 23.64
N LYS A 127 6.75 -2.10 22.69
CA LYS A 127 6.28 -2.60 21.39
C LYS A 127 7.47 -3.06 20.53
N PRO A 128 7.24 -3.96 19.54
CA PRO A 128 8.31 -4.52 18.71
C PRO A 128 9.24 -3.44 18.13
N ALA A 129 10.53 -3.74 18.04
CA ALA A 129 11.58 -2.81 17.60
C ALA A 129 11.32 -2.26 16.17
N GLU A 130 10.64 -3.03 15.34
CA GLU A 130 10.29 -2.68 13.95
C GLU A 130 9.45 -1.40 13.85
N VAL A 131 8.78 -0.94 14.93
CA VAL A 131 8.05 0.35 14.91
C VAL A 131 9.00 1.53 14.65
N ALA A 132 10.27 1.41 15.04
CA ALA A 132 11.29 2.42 14.78
C ALA A 132 11.69 2.55 13.31
N GLU A 133 11.38 1.56 12.49
CA GLU A 133 11.68 1.56 11.06
C GLU A 133 10.59 2.26 10.22
N VAL A 134 9.43 2.52 10.80
CA VAL A 134 8.34 3.19 10.07
C VAL A 134 8.72 4.64 9.76
N ARG A 135 8.44 5.08 8.53
CA ARG A 135 8.70 6.43 8.04
C ARG A 135 7.44 7.02 7.41
N LEU A 136 7.37 8.35 7.41
CA LEU A 136 6.41 9.10 6.62
C LEU A 136 7.11 9.60 5.36
N GLU A 137 6.62 9.15 4.19
CA GLU A 137 7.18 9.56 2.90
C GLU A 137 6.06 9.91 1.92
N ALA A 138 6.39 10.76 0.95
CA ALA A 138 5.54 11.02 -0.20
C ALA A 138 5.88 10.00 -1.30
N LEU A 139 4.85 9.42 -1.92
CA LEU A 139 4.97 8.59 -3.12
C LEU A 139 4.33 9.34 -4.28
N ASP A 140 5.09 9.53 -5.36
CA ASP A 140 4.63 10.08 -6.62
C ASP A 140 4.74 9.00 -7.69
N GLU A 141 3.60 8.47 -8.11
CA GLU A 141 3.53 7.44 -9.15
C GLU A 141 3.17 8.03 -10.53
N GLY A 142 2.59 9.23 -10.56
CA GLY A 142 2.18 9.91 -11.78
C GLY A 142 1.15 9.11 -12.57
N ARG A 143 1.39 8.95 -13.89
CA ARG A 143 0.51 8.15 -14.76
C ARG A 143 0.77 6.66 -14.58
N CYS A 144 -0.30 5.91 -14.35
CA CYS A 144 -0.26 4.47 -14.10
C CYS A 144 -1.27 3.72 -14.98
N VAL A 145 -0.99 2.45 -15.25
CA VAL A 145 -2.02 1.47 -15.63
C VAL A 145 -2.51 0.81 -14.36
N GLN A 146 -3.83 0.71 -14.22
CA GLN A 146 -4.50 0.15 -13.04
C GLN A 146 -5.59 -0.83 -13.46
N MET A 147 -5.72 -1.94 -12.73
CA MET A 147 -6.77 -2.95 -12.94
C MET A 147 -7.14 -3.65 -11.64
N LEU A 148 -8.41 -4.03 -11.50
CA LEU A 148 -8.85 -4.89 -10.40
C LEU A 148 -8.48 -6.35 -10.69
N HIS A 149 -7.72 -6.96 -9.78
CA HIS A 149 -7.58 -8.40 -9.68
C HIS A 149 -8.61 -8.96 -8.69
N VAL A 150 -9.25 -10.07 -9.06
CA VAL A 150 -10.14 -10.84 -8.17
C VAL A 150 -9.65 -12.27 -8.14
N GLY A 151 -9.23 -12.73 -6.97
CA GLY A 151 -8.66 -14.06 -6.74
C GLY A 151 -7.45 -14.04 -5.83
N PRO A 152 -6.81 -15.22 -5.65
CA PRO A 152 -5.58 -15.36 -4.87
C PRO A 152 -4.41 -14.60 -5.50
N TYR A 153 -3.50 -14.10 -4.68
CA TYR A 153 -2.33 -13.31 -5.10
C TYR A 153 -1.39 -14.10 -6.05
N ASP A 154 -1.28 -15.40 -5.90
CA ASP A 154 -0.48 -16.28 -6.77
C ASP A 154 -1.09 -16.47 -8.17
N ARG A 155 -2.27 -15.94 -8.42
CA ARG A 155 -2.97 -15.96 -9.72
C ARG A 155 -3.06 -14.61 -10.41
N GLU A 156 -2.20 -13.67 -10.07
CA GLU A 156 -2.19 -12.32 -10.65
C GLU A 156 -1.63 -12.26 -12.08
N ALA A 157 -0.83 -13.23 -12.50
CA ALA A 157 -0.16 -13.26 -13.80
C ALA A 157 -1.07 -12.96 -15.00
N PRO A 158 -2.30 -13.51 -15.12
CA PRO A 158 -3.21 -13.17 -16.22
C PRO A 158 -3.68 -11.70 -16.20
N THR A 159 -3.84 -11.10 -15.01
CA THR A 159 -4.22 -9.69 -14.86
C THR A 159 -3.06 -8.79 -15.28
N LEU A 160 -1.84 -9.11 -14.85
CA LEU A 160 -0.63 -8.40 -15.25
C LEU A 160 -0.36 -8.48 -16.76
N ALA A 161 -0.61 -9.64 -17.38
CA ALA A 161 -0.51 -9.81 -18.82
C ALA A 161 -1.48 -8.88 -19.59
N GLN A 162 -2.72 -8.71 -19.11
CA GLN A 162 -3.68 -7.77 -19.69
C GLN A 162 -3.20 -6.32 -19.53
N MET A 163 -2.67 -5.94 -18.36
CA MET A 163 -2.12 -4.60 -18.14
C MET A 163 -0.93 -4.33 -19.07
N SER A 164 -0.05 -5.31 -19.26
CA SER A 164 1.10 -5.21 -20.17
C SER A 164 0.68 -5.07 -21.63
N ALA A 165 -0.31 -5.84 -22.07
CA ALA A 165 -0.85 -5.74 -23.43
C ALA A 165 -1.49 -4.37 -23.67
N PHE A 166 -2.24 -3.85 -22.70
CA PHE A 166 -2.86 -2.52 -22.77
C PHE A 166 -1.80 -1.41 -22.86
N ALA A 167 -0.76 -1.44 -22.01
CA ALA A 167 0.32 -0.46 -22.04
C ALA A 167 0.99 -0.45 -23.43
N ARG A 168 1.37 -1.62 -23.96
CA ARG A 168 1.95 -1.74 -25.31
C ARG A 168 1.05 -1.20 -26.41
N GLN A 169 -0.26 -1.51 -26.35
CA GLN A 169 -1.25 -0.99 -27.31
C GLN A 169 -1.34 0.53 -27.30
N LYS A 170 -1.06 1.16 -26.14
CA LYS A 170 -1.04 2.61 -25.98
C LYS A 170 0.34 3.25 -26.27
N GLY A 171 1.33 2.46 -26.67
CA GLY A 171 2.71 2.94 -26.84
C GLY A 171 3.41 3.32 -25.55
N LEU A 172 2.95 2.77 -24.40
CA LEU A 172 3.48 3.06 -23.08
C LEU A 172 4.37 1.93 -22.58
N THR A 173 5.36 2.29 -21.77
CA THR A 173 6.30 1.36 -21.15
C THR A 173 6.17 1.44 -19.64
N PHE A 174 6.13 0.30 -18.95
CA PHE A 174 6.18 0.27 -17.50
C PHE A 174 7.51 0.79 -16.97
N HIS A 175 7.44 1.52 -15.87
CA HIS A 175 8.58 1.89 -15.06
C HIS A 175 8.18 1.85 -13.59
N GLY A 176 9.11 2.06 -12.65
CA GLY A 176 8.81 2.01 -11.23
C GLY A 176 8.44 0.61 -10.72
N LEU A 177 7.83 0.56 -9.56
CA LEU A 177 7.55 -0.67 -8.83
C LEU A 177 6.14 -1.19 -9.11
N HIS A 178 5.94 -2.49 -8.94
CA HIS A 178 4.61 -3.08 -8.91
C HIS A 178 3.93 -2.71 -7.60
N HIS A 179 2.71 -2.17 -7.69
CA HIS A 179 1.94 -1.68 -6.54
C HIS A 179 0.63 -2.45 -6.40
N GLU A 180 0.43 -3.04 -5.24
CA GLU A 180 -0.78 -3.76 -4.86
C GLU A 180 -1.52 -3.01 -3.76
N ILE A 181 -2.83 -2.76 -3.92
CA ILE A 181 -3.69 -2.16 -2.91
C ILE A 181 -4.71 -3.22 -2.47
N TYR A 182 -4.59 -3.70 -1.24
CA TYR A 182 -5.37 -4.84 -0.72
C TYR A 182 -6.75 -4.40 -0.24
N LEU A 183 -7.77 -4.51 -1.11
CA LEU A 183 -9.13 -4.11 -0.79
C LEU A 183 -9.84 -5.08 0.15
N SER A 184 -9.43 -6.34 0.16
CA SER A 184 -9.97 -7.41 1.01
C SER A 184 -8.98 -7.81 2.11
N ASP A 185 -9.51 -8.19 3.28
CA ASP A 185 -8.70 -8.82 4.33
C ASP A 185 -8.69 -10.34 4.09
N PRO A 186 -7.52 -10.96 3.79
CA PRO A 186 -7.44 -12.40 3.48
C PRO A 186 -7.83 -13.30 4.67
N ARG A 187 -7.87 -12.77 5.88
CA ARG A 187 -8.35 -13.50 7.07
C ARG A 187 -9.87 -13.58 7.15
N ARG A 188 -10.60 -12.77 6.38
CA ARG A 188 -12.05 -12.63 6.41
C ARG A 188 -12.74 -13.01 5.10
N VAL A 189 -11.99 -13.04 4.01
CA VAL A 189 -12.52 -13.28 2.67
C VAL A 189 -11.85 -14.50 2.09
N PRO A 190 -12.60 -15.47 1.53
CA PRO A 190 -12.02 -16.61 0.81
C PRO A 190 -11.12 -16.16 -0.35
N GLY A 191 -10.04 -16.90 -0.63
CA GLY A 191 -9.03 -16.55 -1.62
C GLY A 191 -9.62 -16.14 -2.98
N GLU A 192 -10.57 -16.92 -3.50
CA GLU A 192 -11.24 -16.67 -4.80
C GLU A 192 -12.06 -15.35 -4.84
N ARG A 193 -12.29 -14.72 -3.70
CA ARG A 193 -13.06 -13.47 -3.57
C ARG A 193 -12.19 -12.30 -3.11
N LEU A 194 -10.89 -12.51 -2.96
CA LEU A 194 -9.95 -11.42 -2.66
C LEU A 194 -9.99 -10.40 -3.79
N ARG A 195 -9.83 -9.15 -3.42
CA ARG A 195 -9.83 -8.02 -4.36
C ARG A 195 -8.59 -7.18 -4.10
N THR A 196 -7.79 -7.02 -5.14
CA THR A 196 -6.55 -6.22 -5.12
C THR A 196 -6.58 -5.28 -6.31
N ILE A 197 -6.26 -4.01 -6.09
CA ILE A 197 -5.94 -3.13 -7.22
C ILE A 197 -4.47 -3.38 -7.55
N LEU A 198 -4.20 -3.80 -8.79
CA LEU A 198 -2.85 -3.84 -9.34
C LEU A 198 -2.60 -2.53 -10.08
N ARG A 199 -1.46 -1.92 -9.82
CA ARG A 199 -1.07 -0.63 -10.37
C ARG A 199 0.41 -0.67 -10.76
N ARG A 200 0.74 -0.03 -11.88
CA ARG A 200 2.13 0.13 -12.28
C ARG A 200 2.31 1.45 -13.05
N PRO A 201 3.30 2.28 -12.69
CA PRO A 201 3.60 3.51 -13.42
C PRO A 201 3.99 3.25 -14.87
N VAL A 202 3.62 4.20 -15.77
CA VAL A 202 3.91 4.13 -17.23
C VAL A 202 4.42 5.47 -17.75
N ARG A 203 5.26 5.37 -18.78
CA ARG A 203 5.78 6.53 -19.54
C ARG A 203 5.79 6.25 -21.03
#